data_546b5f0919041560419a546d8107899a
#
_entry.id   546b5f0919041560419a546d8107899a
#
_cell.length_a   1.000
_cell.length_b   1.000
_cell.length_c   1.000
_cell.angle_alpha   90.00
_cell.angle_beta   90.00
_cell.angle_gamma   90.00
#
_symmetry.space_group_name_H-M   'P 1'
#
loop_
_entity.id
_entity.type
_entity.pdbx_description
1 polymer ?
#
loop_
_entity_poly.entity_id
_entity_poly.type
_entity_poly.pdbx_seq_one_letter_code
_entity_poly.pdbx_strand_id
1 'polypeptide(L)'
;MAKKIMIVDDDPTITKFLNTLFKDNGYETCIASDGKDAVSVFEAEKPDLITLDLEMPEEWGPRFYRKISKKKAFNTPVIVISGLPNIKYSIPKAVASFGKPFNSDELMEAVKKVLKKV
;
A
#
# COMPACT_ATOMS: atom_id res chain seq x y z
N MET A 1 19.98 1.70 -5.24
CA MET A 1 18.75 1.80 -6.04
C MET A 1 17.60 2.17 -5.16
N ALA A 2 16.71 3.00 -5.68
CA ALA A 2 15.55 3.44 -4.91
C ALA A 2 14.58 2.28 -4.69
N LYS A 3 14.00 2.23 -3.50
CA LYS A 3 12.91 1.29 -3.21
C LYS A 3 11.64 1.79 -3.89
N LYS A 4 10.78 0.86 -4.26
CA LYS A 4 9.53 1.17 -4.97
C LYS A 4 8.33 0.89 -4.06
N ILE A 5 7.43 1.86 -3.97
CA ILE A 5 6.21 1.76 -3.18
C ILE A 5 5.01 1.69 -4.13
N MET A 6 4.18 0.66 -3.97
CA MET A 6 2.95 0.52 -4.74
C MET A 6 1.80 1.13 -3.95
N ILE A 7 1.07 2.03 -4.60
CA ILE A 7 -0.07 2.71 -3.99
C ILE A 7 -1.36 2.12 -4.57
N VAL A 8 -2.17 1.52 -3.70
CA VAL A 8 -3.45 0.91 -4.10
C VAL A 8 -4.58 1.67 -3.43
N ASP A 9 -5.23 2.54 -4.19
CA ASP A 9 -6.32 3.38 -3.70
C ASP A 9 -7.10 3.90 -4.90
N ASP A 10 -8.42 3.90 -4.83
CA ASP A 10 -9.25 4.37 -5.94
C ASP A 10 -9.55 5.87 -5.89
N ASP A 11 -9.12 6.56 -4.84
CA ASP A 11 -9.30 8.00 -4.70
C ASP A 11 -8.12 8.73 -5.36
N PRO A 12 -8.34 9.44 -6.48
CA PRO A 12 -7.23 10.11 -7.17
C PRO A 12 -6.54 11.20 -6.34
N THR A 13 -7.26 11.81 -5.42
CA THR A 13 -6.65 12.81 -4.53
C THR A 13 -5.63 12.16 -3.62
N ILE A 14 -5.97 11.02 -3.05
CA ILE A 14 -5.08 10.27 -2.16
C ILE A 14 -3.89 9.71 -2.93
N THR A 15 -4.12 9.11 -4.09
CA THR A 15 -3.02 8.54 -4.88
C THR A 15 -2.03 9.62 -5.30
N LYS A 16 -2.54 10.78 -5.70
CA LYS A 16 -1.67 11.90 -6.09
C LYS A 16 -0.86 12.40 -4.90
N PHE A 17 -1.50 12.55 -3.76
CA PHE A 17 -0.82 13.00 -2.55
C PHE A 17 0.28 12.03 -2.12
N LEU A 18 -0.03 10.75 -2.06
CA LEU A 18 0.94 9.73 -1.66
C LEU A 18 2.08 9.62 -2.68
N ASN A 19 1.75 9.70 -3.97
CA ASN A 19 2.76 9.64 -5.01
C ASN A 19 3.80 10.75 -4.84
N THR A 20 3.32 11.98 -4.63
CA THR A 20 4.21 13.13 -4.41
C THR A 20 5.02 12.95 -3.12
N LEU A 21 4.35 12.55 -2.04
CA LEU A 21 5.00 12.37 -0.75
C LEU A 21 6.15 11.36 -0.83
N PHE A 22 5.89 10.21 -1.45
CA PHE A 22 6.91 9.16 -1.53
C PHE A 22 8.06 9.56 -2.45
N LYS A 23 7.75 10.17 -3.60
CA LYS A 23 8.80 10.64 -4.51
C LYS A 23 9.67 11.71 -3.88
N ASP A 24 9.07 12.63 -3.13
CA ASP A 24 9.81 13.67 -2.44
C ASP A 24 10.76 13.09 -1.39
N ASN A 25 10.48 11.89 -0.92
CA ASN A 25 11.31 11.22 0.06
C ASN A 25 12.29 10.20 -0.57
N GLY A 26 12.44 10.24 -1.89
CA GLY A 26 13.43 9.44 -2.59
C GLY A 26 13.00 8.05 -3.02
N TYR A 27 11.70 7.76 -3.00
CA TYR A 27 11.20 6.45 -3.41
C TYR A 27 10.64 6.50 -4.83
N GLU A 28 10.70 5.37 -5.51
CA GLU A 28 9.96 5.17 -6.75
C GLU A 28 8.54 4.74 -6.38
N THR A 29 7.61 4.95 -7.30
CA THR A 29 6.21 4.62 -7.05
C THR A 29 5.58 3.94 -8.24
N CYS A 30 4.55 3.14 -7.98
CA CYS A 30 3.63 2.67 -8.99
C CYS A 30 2.23 2.71 -8.38
N ILE A 31 1.22 2.85 -9.20
CA ILE A 31 -0.15 3.11 -8.74
C ILE A 31 -1.11 2.12 -9.37
N ALA A 32 -2.01 1.58 -8.55
CA ALA A 32 -3.17 0.84 -9.03
C ALA A 32 -4.40 1.50 -8.43
N SER A 33 -5.18 2.17 -9.25
CA SER A 33 -6.40 2.85 -8.79
C SER A 33 -7.65 1.99 -8.92
N ASP A 34 -7.48 0.78 -9.41
CA ASP A 34 -8.55 -0.21 -9.54
C ASP A 34 -8.03 -1.53 -8.98
N GLY A 35 -8.77 -2.10 -8.05
CA GLY A 35 -8.39 -3.35 -7.44
C GLY A 35 -8.25 -4.51 -8.41
N LYS A 36 -8.95 -4.47 -9.54
CA LYS A 36 -8.80 -5.49 -10.57
C LYS A 36 -7.41 -5.51 -11.16
N ASP A 37 -6.85 -4.32 -11.38
CA ASP A 37 -5.55 -4.20 -12.01
C ASP A 37 -4.40 -4.33 -11.02
N ALA A 38 -4.71 -4.26 -9.73
CA ALA A 38 -3.68 -4.25 -8.70
C ALA A 38 -2.79 -5.50 -8.73
N VAL A 39 -3.37 -6.66 -8.99
CA VAL A 39 -2.59 -7.89 -9.05
C VAL A 39 -1.58 -7.83 -10.20
N SER A 40 -2.03 -7.38 -11.38
CA SER A 40 -1.16 -7.26 -12.55
C SER A 40 -0.04 -6.25 -12.31
N VAL A 41 -0.35 -5.12 -11.69
CA VAL A 41 0.63 -4.10 -11.36
C VAL A 41 1.66 -4.66 -10.36
N PHE A 42 1.17 -5.36 -9.35
CA PHE A 42 2.05 -5.98 -8.36
C PHE A 42 3.05 -6.94 -9.03
N GLU A 43 2.54 -7.78 -9.92
CA GLU A 43 3.39 -8.78 -10.60
C GLU A 43 4.41 -8.13 -11.53
N ALA A 44 4.00 -7.08 -12.23
CA ALA A 44 4.86 -6.40 -13.20
C ALA A 44 5.91 -5.52 -12.52
N GLU A 45 5.51 -4.80 -11.46
CA GLU A 45 6.36 -3.78 -10.85
C GLU A 45 7.21 -4.30 -9.70
N LYS A 46 6.83 -5.40 -9.08
CA LYS A 46 7.57 -6.02 -7.97
C LYS A 46 7.95 -5.00 -6.89
N PRO A 47 6.95 -4.35 -6.28
CA PRO A 47 7.24 -3.29 -5.30
C PRO A 47 7.88 -3.83 -4.04
N ASP A 48 8.55 -2.95 -3.32
CA ASP A 48 9.19 -3.26 -2.05
C ASP A 48 8.24 -3.05 -0.86
N LEU A 49 7.17 -2.29 -1.08
CA LEU A 49 6.15 -2.00 -0.07
C LEU A 49 4.86 -1.68 -0.78
N ILE A 50 3.75 -2.03 -0.15
CA ILE A 50 2.41 -1.71 -0.67
C ILE A 50 1.67 -0.88 0.36
N THR A 51 1.07 0.25 -0.07
CA THR A 51 0.07 0.93 0.74
C THR A 51 -1.29 0.56 0.16
N LEU A 52 -2.18 0.10 1.00
CA LEU A 52 -3.43 -0.51 0.58
C LEU A 52 -4.63 0.14 1.24
N ASP A 53 -5.55 0.65 0.41
CA ASP A 53 -6.85 1.14 0.87
C ASP A 53 -7.83 -0.04 0.89
N LEU A 54 -8.65 -0.11 1.92
CA LEU A 54 -9.66 -1.15 2.05
C LEU A 54 -11.03 -0.70 1.57
N GLU A 55 -11.22 0.61 1.33
CA GLU A 55 -12.50 1.18 0.92
C GLU A 55 -12.65 1.26 -0.59
N MET A 56 -12.36 0.19 -1.28
CA MET A 56 -12.57 0.13 -2.72
C MET A 56 -13.81 -0.68 -3.03
N PRO A 57 -14.48 -0.40 -4.19
CA PRO A 57 -15.68 -1.17 -4.57
C PRO A 57 -15.44 -2.67 -4.56
N GLU A 58 -16.48 -3.42 -4.22
CA GLU A 58 -16.47 -4.88 -4.24
C GLU A 58 -15.41 -5.49 -3.32
N GLU A 59 -15.02 -4.77 -2.28
CA GLU A 59 -14.03 -5.22 -1.31
C GLU A 59 -12.69 -5.57 -1.96
N TRP A 60 -12.28 -4.83 -2.99
CA TRP A 60 -11.07 -5.14 -3.74
C TRP A 60 -9.79 -5.04 -2.92
N GLY A 61 -9.78 -4.21 -1.85
CA GLY A 61 -8.61 -4.15 -0.97
C GLY A 61 -8.29 -5.51 -0.37
N PRO A 62 -9.21 -6.10 0.42
CA PRO A 62 -8.99 -7.44 0.97
C PRO A 62 -8.83 -8.53 -0.10
N ARG A 63 -9.57 -8.43 -1.20
CA ARG A 63 -9.45 -9.40 -2.31
C ARG A 63 -8.06 -9.38 -2.93
N PHE A 64 -7.54 -8.18 -3.17
CA PHE A 64 -6.21 -8.03 -3.71
C PHE A 64 -5.18 -8.68 -2.77
N TYR A 65 -5.26 -8.37 -1.48
CA TYR A 65 -4.33 -8.93 -0.52
C TYR A 65 -4.40 -10.46 -0.49
N ARG A 66 -5.61 -11.03 -0.50
CA ARG A 66 -5.77 -12.48 -0.51
C ARG A 66 -5.12 -13.12 -1.74
N LYS A 67 -5.25 -12.47 -2.89
CA LYS A 67 -4.66 -12.99 -4.13
C LYS A 67 -3.14 -12.99 -4.09
N ILE A 68 -2.53 -11.87 -3.69
CA ILE A 68 -1.08 -11.78 -3.69
C ILE A 68 -0.44 -12.58 -2.55
N SER A 69 -1.11 -12.67 -1.41
CA SER A 69 -0.54 -13.38 -0.25
C SER A 69 -0.50 -14.89 -0.44
N LYS A 70 -1.22 -15.41 -1.41
CA LYS A 70 -1.17 -16.83 -1.76
C LYS A 70 -0.02 -17.18 -2.69
N LYS A 71 0.65 -16.19 -3.24
CA LYS A 71 1.75 -16.44 -4.16
C LYS A 71 2.95 -16.98 -3.40
N LYS A 72 3.65 -17.91 -4.03
CA LYS A 72 4.83 -18.52 -3.46
C LYS A 72 5.88 -17.45 -3.20
N ALA A 73 6.49 -17.51 -2.02
CA ALA A 73 7.52 -16.56 -1.61
C ALA A 73 7.04 -15.11 -1.43
N PHE A 74 5.72 -14.90 -1.27
CA PHE A 74 5.21 -13.56 -0.99
C PHE A 74 5.73 -13.08 0.36
N ASN A 75 6.41 -11.94 0.36
CA ASN A 75 6.94 -11.36 1.60
C ASN A 75 6.91 -9.83 1.57
N THR A 76 6.19 -9.24 0.62
CA THR A 76 6.12 -7.79 0.50
C THR A 76 5.31 -7.20 1.66
N PRO A 77 5.88 -6.27 2.43
CA PRO A 77 5.13 -5.64 3.53
C PRO A 77 3.99 -4.79 3.02
N VAL A 78 2.91 -4.75 3.78
CA VAL A 78 1.71 -3.99 3.44
C VAL A 78 1.39 -3.03 4.60
N ILE A 79 1.20 -1.76 4.25
CA ILE A 79 0.69 -0.75 5.18
C ILE A 79 -0.73 -0.43 4.74
N VAL A 80 -1.69 -0.58 5.66
CA VAL A 80 -3.09 -0.29 5.38
C VAL A 80 -3.38 1.17 5.67
N ILE A 81 -4.03 1.86 4.75
CA ILE A 81 -4.46 3.25 4.92
C ILE A 81 -5.95 3.30 4.55
N SER A 82 -6.83 3.42 5.53
CA SER A 82 -8.26 3.33 5.27
C SER A 82 -9.05 4.10 6.30
N GLY A 83 -10.22 4.63 5.89
CA GLY A 83 -11.16 5.26 6.81
C GLY A 83 -12.10 4.30 7.50
N LEU A 84 -12.05 3.01 7.14
CA LEU A 84 -12.95 2.03 7.75
C LEU A 84 -12.55 1.73 9.20
N PRO A 85 -13.53 1.48 10.08
CA PRO A 85 -13.22 1.06 11.45
C PRO A 85 -12.63 -0.35 11.46
N ASN A 86 -11.85 -0.64 12.49
CA ASN A 86 -11.28 -1.98 12.70
C ASN A 86 -10.41 -2.46 11.55
N ILE A 87 -9.73 -1.54 10.86
CA ILE A 87 -8.91 -1.87 9.70
C ILE A 87 -7.80 -2.88 10.03
N LYS A 88 -7.30 -2.86 11.25
CA LYS A 88 -6.23 -3.74 11.67
C LYS A 88 -6.61 -5.22 11.63
N TYR A 89 -7.90 -5.52 11.58
CA TYR A 89 -8.37 -6.90 11.52
C TYR A 89 -8.59 -7.40 10.09
N SER A 90 -8.60 -6.49 9.13
CA SER A 90 -8.86 -6.84 7.73
C SER A 90 -7.65 -7.47 7.04
N ILE A 91 -6.46 -7.03 7.45
CA ILE A 91 -5.20 -7.56 6.92
C ILE A 91 -4.32 -7.93 8.12
N PRO A 92 -4.45 -9.15 8.64
CA PRO A 92 -3.78 -9.53 9.89
C PRO A 92 -2.27 -9.39 9.89
N LYS A 93 -1.64 -9.50 8.72
CA LYS A 93 -0.17 -9.41 8.62
C LYS A 93 0.32 -8.05 8.15
N ALA A 94 -0.54 -7.04 8.14
CA ALA A 94 -0.10 -5.68 7.80
C ALA A 94 0.94 -5.22 8.83
N VAL A 95 2.00 -4.57 8.34
CA VAL A 95 3.07 -4.10 9.23
C VAL A 95 2.68 -2.83 9.96
N ALA A 96 1.71 -2.09 9.44
CA ALA A 96 1.16 -0.90 10.07
C ALA A 96 -0.19 -0.59 9.48
N SER A 97 -1.01 0.17 10.20
CA SER A 97 -2.30 0.63 9.68
C SER A 97 -2.56 2.06 10.14
N PHE A 98 -3.13 2.86 9.24
CA PHE A 98 -3.43 4.26 9.48
C PHE A 98 -4.87 4.55 9.06
N GLY A 99 -5.57 5.34 9.85
CA GLY A 99 -6.90 5.82 9.48
C GLY A 99 -6.80 7.00 8.52
N LYS A 100 -7.88 7.35 7.89
CA LYS A 100 -7.99 8.58 7.08
C LYS A 100 -8.83 9.59 7.85
N PRO A 101 -8.37 10.82 8.00
CA PRO A 101 -7.10 11.36 7.49
C PRO A 101 -5.91 10.84 8.31
N PHE A 102 -4.78 10.71 7.67
CA PHE A 102 -3.57 10.21 8.32
C PHE A 102 -2.55 11.35 8.47
N ASN A 103 -1.59 11.14 9.38
CA ASN A 103 -0.49 12.06 9.58
C ASN A 103 0.66 11.66 8.67
N SER A 104 1.08 12.57 7.78
CA SER A 104 2.13 12.29 6.79
C SER A 104 3.46 11.93 7.44
N ASP A 105 3.82 12.60 8.52
CA ASP A 105 5.08 12.34 9.20
C ASP A 105 5.11 10.96 9.83
N GLU A 106 4.00 10.56 10.46
CA GLU A 106 3.88 9.23 11.04
C GLU A 106 3.91 8.14 9.97
N LEU A 107 3.24 8.39 8.85
CA LEU A 107 3.26 7.45 7.73
C LEU A 107 4.68 7.29 7.19
N MET A 108 5.39 8.40 6.97
CA MET A 108 6.75 8.34 6.44
C MET A 108 7.71 7.67 7.43
N GLU A 109 7.50 7.87 8.72
CA GLU A 109 8.30 7.19 9.73
C GLU A 109 8.13 5.66 9.61
N ALA A 110 6.89 5.19 9.46
CA ALA A 110 6.62 3.78 9.29
C ALA A 110 7.23 3.24 8.00
N VAL A 111 7.09 3.98 6.89
CA VAL A 111 7.64 3.59 5.59
C VAL A 111 9.17 3.44 5.69
N LYS A 112 9.83 4.44 6.23
CA LYS A 112 11.29 4.43 6.35
C LYS A 112 11.78 3.30 7.23
N LYS A 113 11.06 3.04 8.32
CA LYS A 113 11.41 1.96 9.23
C LYS A 113 11.34 0.60 8.53
N VAL A 114 10.28 0.39 7.75
CA VAL A 114 10.10 -0.87 7.03
C VAL A 114 11.13 -1.04 5.93
N LEU A 115 11.36 -0.01 5.13
CA LEU A 115 12.25 -0.09 3.96
C LEU A 115 13.72 0.11 4.28
N LYS A 116 14.04 0.50 5.49
CA LYS A 116 15.42 0.65 5.93
C LYS A 116 16.12 -0.69 6.12
N LYS A 117 15.36 -1.73 6.33
CA LYS A 117 15.89 -3.08 6.54
C LYS A 117 16.25 -3.68 5.18
N VAL A 118 17.48 -3.67 4.86
CA VAL A 118 17.98 -4.26 3.62
C VAL A 118 19.02 -5.29 3.92
#